data_0dd35975c737f25928bcf7b7ffb202f9
#
_entry.id   0dd35975c737f25928bcf7b7ffb202f9
#
_cell.length_a   1.000
_cell.length_b   1.000
_cell.length_c   1.000
_cell.angle_alpha   90.00
_cell.angle_beta   90.00
_cell.angle_gamma   90.00
#
_symmetry.space_group_name_H-M   'P 1'
#
loop_
_entity.id
_entity.type
_entity.pdbx_description
1 polymer ?
#
loop_
_entity_poly.entity_id
_entity_poly.type
_entity_poly.pdbx_seq_one_letter_code
_entity_poly.pdbx_strand_id
1 'polypeptide(L)'
;MRLTALVIGDVQGVGYRLYVQRYARDLNLQGYAENLTDGRVEVVAEGHEADLERLLHWLRRGPPHARVRDVQTQMSEATGLLDFHIY
;
A
#
# COMPACT_ATOMS: atom_id res chain seq x y z
N MET A 1 1.15 11.25 9.60
CA MET A 1 0.63 9.90 9.93
C MET A 1 1.31 8.85 9.05
N ARG A 2 1.40 7.65 9.56
CA ARG A 2 1.84 6.47 8.81
C ARG A 2 0.73 5.44 8.81
N LEU A 3 0.41 4.91 7.63
CA LEU A 3 -0.43 3.72 7.46
C LEU A 3 0.50 2.54 7.19
N THR A 4 0.35 1.47 7.96
CA THR A 4 0.95 0.18 7.64
C THR A 4 -0.19 -0.77 7.30
N ALA A 5 -0.15 -1.36 6.11
CA ALA A 5 -1.18 -2.27 5.63
C ALA A 5 -0.57 -3.60 5.21
N LEU A 6 -1.17 -4.69 5.66
CA LEU A 6 -0.85 -6.03 5.19
C LEU A 6 -1.99 -6.50 4.30
N VAL A 7 -1.70 -6.70 3.03
CA VAL A 7 -2.67 -7.06 2.01
C VAL A 7 -2.61 -8.57 1.77
N ILE A 8 -3.74 -9.21 1.95
CA ILE A 8 -3.91 -10.66 1.89
C ILE A 8 -4.77 -11.03 0.70
N GLY A 9 -4.36 -12.02 -0.07
CA GLY A 9 -5.09 -12.50 -1.23
C GLY A 9 -4.16 -12.89 -2.37
N ASP A 10 -4.69 -12.91 -3.58
CA ASP A 10 -3.91 -13.11 -4.80
C ASP A 10 -3.38 -11.75 -5.25
N VAL A 11 -2.26 -11.34 -4.66
CA VAL A 11 -1.73 -9.97 -4.79
C VAL A 11 -0.27 -9.92 -5.26
N GLN A 12 0.41 -11.05 -5.40
CA GLN A 12 1.76 -11.11 -5.97
C GLN A 12 1.71 -11.60 -7.41
N GLY A 13 2.60 -11.06 -8.26
CA GLY A 13 2.67 -11.45 -9.66
C GLY A 13 1.55 -10.90 -10.54
N VAL A 14 0.80 -9.91 -10.05
CA VAL A 14 -0.37 -9.33 -10.74
C VAL A 14 -0.27 -7.82 -10.90
N GLY A 15 0.91 -7.25 -10.67
CA GLY A 15 1.15 -5.81 -10.78
C GLY A 15 0.65 -5.00 -9.59
N TYR A 16 0.43 -5.63 -8.45
CA TYR A 16 -0.15 -4.96 -7.28
C TYR A 16 0.75 -3.85 -6.72
N ARG A 17 2.05 -4.11 -6.54
CA ARG A 17 2.99 -3.12 -5.99
C ARG A 17 3.10 -1.89 -6.89
N LEU A 18 3.14 -2.08 -8.21
CA LEU A 18 3.20 -1.00 -9.18
C LEU A 18 1.93 -0.15 -9.16
N TYR A 19 0.79 -0.80 -9.05
CA TYR A 19 -0.52 -0.16 -8.88
C TYR A 19 -0.52 0.71 -7.61
N VAL A 20 -0.04 0.18 -6.48
CA VAL A 20 0.05 0.92 -5.22
C VAL A 20 0.96 2.14 -5.37
N GLN A 21 2.13 1.96 -5.95
CA GLN A 21 3.07 3.06 -6.17
C GLN A 21 2.44 4.20 -6.98
N ARG A 22 1.71 3.87 -8.03
CA ARG A 22 1.04 4.87 -8.87
C ARG A 22 0.06 5.70 -8.04
N TYR A 23 -0.84 5.06 -7.30
CA TYR A 23 -1.81 5.78 -6.48
C TYR A 23 -1.16 6.55 -5.34
N ALA A 24 -0.16 5.97 -4.70
CA ALA A 24 0.57 6.66 -3.63
C ALA A 24 1.25 7.94 -4.14
N ARG A 25 1.90 7.87 -5.30
CA ARG A 25 2.54 9.05 -5.92
C ARG A 25 1.53 10.11 -6.33
N ASP A 26 0.39 9.70 -6.89
CA ASP A 26 -0.68 10.63 -7.25
C ASP A 26 -1.23 11.38 -6.02
N LEU A 27 -1.21 10.73 -4.87
CA LEU A 27 -1.65 11.30 -3.59
C LEU A 27 -0.53 12.00 -2.82
N ASN A 28 0.67 12.09 -3.40
CA ASN A 28 1.86 12.67 -2.74
C ASN A 28 2.21 11.96 -1.43
N LEU A 29 2.04 10.65 -1.38
CA LEU A 29 2.42 9.84 -0.23
C LEU A 29 3.83 9.29 -0.41
N GLN A 30 4.55 9.10 0.69
CA GLN A 30 5.89 8.52 0.74
C GLN A 30 5.82 7.18 1.44
N GLY A 31 6.65 6.25 1.03
CA GLY A 31 6.67 4.93 1.64
C GLY A 31 7.18 3.84 0.71
N TYR A 32 6.59 2.65 0.82
CA TYR A 32 7.01 1.52 -0.01
C TYR A 32 5.93 0.43 -0.06
N ALA A 33 6.05 -0.44 -1.06
CA ALA A 33 5.31 -1.68 -1.18
C ALA A 33 6.29 -2.84 -1.36
N GLU A 34 6.11 -3.92 -0.63
CA GLU A 34 7.01 -5.06 -0.60
C GLU A 34 6.24 -6.38 -0.60
N ASN A 35 6.67 -7.31 -1.47
CA ASN A 35 6.17 -8.68 -1.40
C ASN A 35 6.81 -9.39 -0.20
N LEU A 36 5.97 -9.97 0.66
CA LEU A 36 6.45 -10.81 1.75
C LEU A 36 6.57 -12.27 1.27
N THR A 37 7.39 -13.05 1.96
CA THR A 37 7.65 -14.43 1.58
C THR A 37 6.44 -15.34 1.71
N ASP A 38 5.45 -14.94 2.54
CA ASP A 38 4.21 -15.71 2.76
C ASP A 38 3.09 -15.37 1.76
N GLY A 39 3.36 -14.55 0.75
CA GLY A 39 2.40 -14.20 -0.28
C GLY A 39 1.66 -12.89 -0.05
N ARG A 40 1.76 -12.29 1.14
CA ARG A 40 1.17 -10.99 1.41
C ARG A 40 1.99 -9.87 0.78
N VAL A 41 1.36 -8.70 0.63
CA VAL A 41 2.07 -7.46 0.29
C VAL A 41 1.98 -6.52 1.49
N GLU A 42 3.12 -6.01 1.92
CA GLU A 42 3.18 -4.96 2.93
C GLU A 42 3.23 -3.61 2.23
N VAL A 43 2.36 -2.69 2.66
CA VAL A 43 2.36 -1.31 2.19
C VAL A 43 2.55 -0.41 3.39
N VAL A 44 3.56 0.45 3.32
CA VAL A 44 3.78 1.51 4.31
C VAL A 44 3.68 2.83 3.56
N ALA A 45 2.82 3.74 4.04
CA ALA A 45 2.63 5.04 3.42
C ALA A 45 2.53 6.11 4.49
N GLU A 46 3.14 7.27 4.21
CA GLU A 46 3.14 8.42 5.10
C GLU A 46 2.56 9.63 4.38
N GLY A 47 1.78 10.43 5.12
CA GLY A 47 1.15 11.64 4.60
C GLY A 47 -0.04 12.07 5.46
N HIS A 48 -0.90 12.88 4.87
CA HIS A 48 -2.14 13.30 5.54
C HIS A 48 -3.12 12.15 5.66
N GLU A 49 -3.83 12.10 6.78
CA GLU A 49 -4.77 11.02 7.06
C GLU A 49 -5.81 10.83 5.96
N ALA A 50 -6.35 11.94 5.41
CA ALA A 50 -7.34 11.87 4.34
C ALA A 50 -6.77 11.18 3.08
N ASP A 51 -5.50 11.43 2.75
CA ASP A 51 -4.85 10.81 1.61
C ASP A 51 -4.54 9.33 1.87
N LEU A 52 -4.19 8.99 3.10
CA LEU A 52 -3.99 7.60 3.50
C LEU A 52 -5.29 6.80 3.41
N GLU A 53 -6.42 7.40 3.76
CA GLU A 53 -7.74 6.77 3.61
C GLU A 53 -8.09 6.56 2.14
N ARG A 54 -7.75 7.50 1.26
CA ARG A 54 -7.92 7.34 -0.19
C ARG A 54 -7.06 6.20 -0.72
N LEU A 55 -5.80 6.12 -0.27
CA LEU A 55 -4.93 5.00 -0.65
C LEU A 55 -5.53 3.67 -0.20
N LEU A 56 -6.04 3.60 1.02
CA LEU A 56 -6.64 2.38 1.56
C LEU A 56 -7.81 1.90 0.71
N HIS A 57 -8.62 2.81 0.16
CA HIS A 57 -9.68 2.45 -0.79
C HIS A 57 -9.08 1.70 -2.00
N TRP A 58 -7.98 2.20 -2.57
CA TRP A 58 -7.33 1.55 -3.71
C TRP A 58 -6.66 0.23 -3.34
N LEU A 59 -6.08 0.15 -2.13
CA LEU A 59 -5.51 -1.11 -1.65
C LEU A 59 -6.55 -2.23 -1.59
N ARG A 60 -7.75 -1.91 -1.12
CA ARG A 60 -8.84 -2.88 -1.00
C ARG A 60 -9.40 -3.30 -2.36
N ARG A 61 -9.41 -2.38 -3.31
CA ARG A 61 -9.89 -2.68 -4.66
C ARG A 61 -8.90 -3.54 -5.44
N GLY A 62 -7.63 -3.14 -5.47
CA GLY A 62 -6.58 -3.79 -6.25
C GLY A 62 -6.74 -3.62 -7.76
N PRO A 63 -5.70 -3.97 -8.53
CA PRO A 63 -5.75 -3.98 -10.00
C PRO A 63 -6.61 -5.14 -10.52
N PRO A 64 -6.96 -5.15 -11.81
CA PRO A 64 -7.94 -6.11 -12.36
C PRO A 64 -7.63 -7.59 -12.12
N HIS A 65 -6.35 -7.97 -12.11
CA HIS A 65 -5.95 -9.38 -11.94
C HIS A 65 -5.68 -9.76 -10.49
N ALA A 66 -5.79 -8.81 -9.56
CA ALA A 66 -5.62 -9.10 -8.15
C ALA A 66 -6.95 -9.53 -7.52
N ARG A 67 -6.86 -10.29 -6.45
CA ARG A 67 -7.99 -10.64 -5.59
C ARG A 67 -7.60 -10.35 -4.16
N VAL A 68 -8.06 -9.20 -3.65
CA VAL A 68 -7.80 -8.79 -2.28
C VAL A 68 -8.87 -9.41 -1.39
N ARG A 69 -8.43 -10.26 -0.45
CA ARG A 69 -9.35 -10.90 0.51
C ARG A 69 -9.47 -10.12 1.79
N ASP A 70 -8.39 -9.49 2.23
CA ASP A 70 -8.36 -8.72 3.47
C ASP A 70 -7.23 -7.72 3.44
N VAL A 71 -7.39 -6.62 4.15
CA VAL A 71 -6.35 -5.61 4.37
C VAL A 71 -6.33 -5.29 5.86
N GLN A 72 -5.26 -5.68 6.54
CA GLN A 72 -5.07 -5.39 7.95
C GLN A 72 -4.26 -4.11 8.08
N THR A 73 -4.74 -3.17 8.85
CA THR A 73 -4.16 -1.82 8.92
C THR A 73 -3.80 -1.42 10.34
N GLN A 74 -2.77 -0.58 10.42
CA GLN A 74 -2.35 0.08 11.65
C GLN A 74 -1.91 1.50 11.32
N MET A 75 -2.34 2.46 12.13
CA MET A 75 -1.91 3.85 12.01
C MET A 75 -0.88 4.15 13.10
N SER A 76 0.12 4.95 12.74
CA SER A 76 1.18 5.37 13.65
C SER A 76 1.75 6.72 13.21
N GLU A 77 2.76 7.20 13.92
CA GLU A 77 3.43 8.45 13.56
C GLU A 77 4.34 8.27 12.35
N ALA A 78 4.39 9.29 11.50
CA ALA A 78 5.32 9.31 10.37
C ALA A 78 6.77 9.43 10.87
N THR A 79 7.70 8.83 10.12
CA THR A 79 9.13 8.85 10.43
C THR A 79 9.94 9.66 9.41
N GLY A 80 9.31 10.21 8.37
CA GLY A 80 9.96 11.01 7.37
C GLY A 80 10.52 10.22 6.19
N LEU A 81 9.77 9.23 5.72
CA LEU A 81 10.13 8.49 4.50
C LEU A 81 10.15 9.41 3.30
N LEU A 82 11.03 9.12 2.35
CA LEU A 82 11.17 9.88 1.12
C LEU A 82 10.74 9.03 -0.07
N ASP A 83 9.98 9.66 -1.01
CA ASP A 83 9.55 9.00 -2.23
C ASP A 83 8.66 7.77 -1.96
N PHE A 84 8.27 7.04 -3.00
CA PHE A 84 7.54 5.79 -2.86
C PHE A 84 8.23 4.69 -3.67
N HIS A 85 8.75 3.70 -2.97
CA HIS A 85 9.58 2.64 -3.54
C HIS A 85 8.84 1.31 -3.63
N ILE A 86 9.31 0.45 -4.53
CA ILE A 86 8.89 -0.94 -4.64
C ILE A 86 10.08 -1.84 -4.27
N TYR A 87 9.84 -2.75 -3.37
CA TYR A 87 10.83 -3.75 -2.97
C TYR A 87 10.38 -5.16 -3.31
#